data_f9bb79d5a2a76f62ff0552da7e6edbf9
#
_entry.id   f9bb79d5a2a76f62ff0552da7e6edbf9
#
_cell.length_a   1.000
_cell.length_b   1.000
_cell.length_c   1.000
_cell.angle_alpha   90.00
_cell.angle_beta   90.00
_cell.angle_gamma   90.00
#
_symmetry.space_group_name_H-M   'P 1'
#
loop_
_entity.id
_entity.type
_entity.pdbx_description
1 polymer ?
#
loop_
_entity_poly.entity_id
_entity_poly.type
_entity_poly.pdbx_seq_one_letter_code
_entity_poly.pdbx_strand_id
1 'polypeptide(L)'
;MNMPRTLLVAALAVSQILGWGTTYEMPAVFGRAMASDLGLANEAAFAGLTVMMLVMAFLGPWTGRMIARHGAARVLAMGSVLMASGLAMLALSTGIVTYAIAWLILGAGGSFALTVPAFAAVVEREGHNSRRAIGILMIFTGLSSAVCWPLLTLAGEAFGWRGALFAAAAAQLVLALPIHLSLSRIAITRSAEDLAADAREPLELSRRMATLAFLMIALSTSLASLMTFGLSPQLLHILELSGATPALALQLGSLRAVFGIAARAFDLVLGKRSSPVTTGLAGMAMLTGSTLLLIFSSGTPSSLLMFTALYGFGSGVTTLARATLPLAFFSASRFARQSARLALPQNLANATAPVLMTAVIDRAGIDAGLVLAALFAATGFAAILALAVIAKRGQVKV
;
A
#
# COMPACT_ATOMS: atom_id res chain seq x y z
N MET A 1 -23.33 -12.21 -20.09
CA MET A 1 -23.93 -11.04 -19.37
C MET A 1 -22.86 -9.97 -19.26
N ASN A 2 -23.07 -8.79 -19.82
CA ASN A 2 -22.14 -7.67 -19.64
C ASN A 2 -22.45 -6.99 -18.30
N MET A 3 -21.54 -7.15 -17.32
CA MET A 3 -21.64 -6.43 -16.06
C MET A 3 -21.36 -4.94 -16.31
N PRO A 4 -22.17 -4.00 -15.81
CA PRO A 4 -21.83 -2.59 -15.89
C PRO A 4 -20.47 -2.31 -15.25
N ARG A 5 -19.66 -1.44 -15.86
CA ARG A 5 -18.33 -1.07 -15.39
C ARG A 5 -18.33 -0.64 -13.91
N THR A 6 -19.31 0.16 -13.52
CA THR A 6 -19.48 0.62 -12.14
C THR A 6 -19.61 -0.55 -11.16
N LEU A 7 -20.36 -1.58 -11.54
CA LEU A 7 -20.55 -2.77 -10.70
C LEU A 7 -19.28 -3.63 -10.62
N LEU A 8 -18.51 -3.76 -11.72
CA LEU A 8 -17.21 -4.44 -11.73
C LEU A 8 -16.23 -3.77 -10.75
N VAL A 9 -16.07 -2.45 -10.88
CA VAL A 9 -15.13 -1.69 -10.05
C VAL A 9 -15.58 -1.70 -8.59
N ALA A 10 -16.88 -1.55 -8.31
CA ALA A 10 -17.43 -1.60 -6.96
C ALA A 10 -17.23 -2.98 -6.31
N ALA A 11 -17.50 -4.06 -7.03
CA ALA A 11 -17.30 -5.42 -6.54
C ALA A 11 -15.83 -5.71 -6.22
N LEU A 12 -14.91 -5.32 -7.12
CA LEU A 12 -13.47 -5.43 -6.86
C LEU A 12 -13.03 -4.51 -5.72
N ALA A 13 -13.60 -3.31 -5.59
CA ALA A 13 -13.28 -2.41 -4.48
C ALA A 13 -13.60 -3.03 -3.12
N VAL A 14 -14.80 -3.64 -2.99
CA VAL A 14 -15.19 -4.36 -1.76
C VAL A 14 -14.20 -5.48 -1.44
N SER A 15 -13.85 -6.31 -2.42
CA SER A 15 -12.90 -7.41 -2.20
C SER A 15 -11.50 -6.92 -1.86
N GLN A 16 -11.05 -5.80 -2.44
CA GLN A 16 -9.72 -5.21 -2.15
C GLN A 16 -9.69 -4.53 -0.77
N ILE A 17 -10.75 -3.80 -0.38
CA ILE A 17 -10.89 -3.25 0.97
C ILE A 17 -10.81 -4.36 2.01
N LEU A 18 -11.60 -5.41 1.82
CA LEU A 18 -11.62 -6.57 2.71
C LEU A 18 -10.24 -7.27 2.73
N GLY A 19 -9.66 -7.51 1.56
CA GLY A 19 -8.36 -8.19 1.44
C GLY A 19 -7.25 -7.45 2.16
N TRP A 20 -7.02 -6.18 1.84
CA TRP A 20 -5.97 -5.36 2.48
C TRP A 20 -6.28 -5.08 3.95
N GLY A 21 -7.55 -4.79 4.28
CA GLY A 21 -7.97 -4.45 5.63
C GLY A 21 -7.80 -5.59 6.61
N THR A 22 -8.13 -6.82 6.22
CA THR A 22 -8.02 -8.01 7.08
C THR A 22 -6.63 -8.64 7.11
N THR A 23 -5.69 -8.16 6.28
CA THR A 23 -4.32 -8.66 6.24
C THR A 23 -3.29 -7.58 6.60
N TYR A 24 -2.99 -6.67 5.69
CA TYR A 24 -1.97 -5.66 5.89
C TYR A 24 -2.32 -4.65 6.98
N GLU A 25 -3.58 -4.22 7.04
CA GLU A 25 -4.03 -3.23 8.03
C GLU A 25 -4.36 -3.84 9.41
N MET A 26 -4.65 -5.13 9.48
CA MET A 26 -5.08 -5.84 10.69
C MET A 26 -4.05 -5.79 11.84
N PRO A 27 -2.74 -5.88 11.63
CA PRO A 27 -1.76 -5.79 12.72
C PRO A 27 -1.72 -4.45 13.43
N ALA A 28 -2.21 -3.38 12.82
CA ALA A 28 -2.35 -2.10 13.52
C ALA A 28 -3.33 -2.20 14.69
N VAL A 29 -4.36 -3.05 14.56
CA VAL A 29 -5.38 -3.26 15.60
C VAL A 29 -4.98 -4.40 16.54
N PHE A 30 -4.53 -5.53 16.01
CA PHE A 30 -4.34 -6.77 16.79
C PHE A 30 -2.88 -7.17 16.99
N GLY A 31 -1.92 -6.53 16.33
CA GLY A 31 -0.52 -6.98 16.32
C GLY A 31 0.07 -7.14 17.72
N ARG A 32 -0.15 -6.16 18.60
CA ARG A 32 0.34 -6.20 19.98
C ARG A 32 -0.42 -7.21 20.86
N ALA A 33 -1.73 -7.33 20.66
CA ALA A 33 -2.54 -8.33 21.35
C ALA A 33 -2.12 -9.76 20.97
N MET A 34 -1.86 -10.00 19.67
CA MET A 34 -1.31 -11.28 19.18
C MET A 34 0.07 -11.56 19.77
N ALA A 35 0.95 -10.55 19.80
CA ALA A 35 2.29 -10.69 20.36
C ALA A 35 2.23 -11.13 21.85
N SER A 36 1.43 -10.42 22.63
CA SER A 36 1.25 -10.72 24.07
C SER A 36 0.67 -12.12 24.30
N ASP A 37 -0.37 -12.49 23.55
CA ASP A 37 -1.09 -13.75 23.76
C ASP A 37 -0.28 -14.98 23.28
N LEU A 38 0.56 -14.80 22.26
CA LEU A 38 1.44 -15.85 21.71
C LEU A 38 2.84 -15.90 22.36
N GLY A 39 3.12 -15.00 23.31
CA GLY A 39 4.45 -14.89 23.92
C GLY A 39 5.55 -14.48 22.95
N LEU A 40 5.22 -13.66 21.95
CA LEU A 40 6.15 -13.19 20.93
C LEU A 40 6.62 -11.77 21.22
N ALA A 41 7.85 -11.45 20.81
CA ALA A 41 8.27 -10.06 20.74
C ALA A 41 7.41 -9.31 19.70
N ASN A 42 7.13 -8.01 19.92
CA ASN A 42 6.34 -7.22 18.98
C ASN A 42 6.92 -7.24 17.57
N GLU A 43 8.24 -7.14 17.45
CA GLU A 43 8.91 -7.19 16.15
C GLU A 43 8.64 -8.52 15.42
N ALA A 44 8.58 -9.64 16.14
CA ALA A 44 8.26 -10.94 15.57
C ALA A 44 6.81 -11.01 15.10
N ALA A 45 5.88 -10.40 15.85
CA ALA A 45 4.49 -10.30 15.42
C ALA A 45 4.34 -9.44 14.17
N PHE A 46 4.98 -8.28 14.10
CA PHE A 46 4.95 -7.44 12.90
C PHE A 46 5.79 -8.00 11.73
N ALA A 47 6.74 -8.91 11.98
CA ALA A 47 7.47 -9.64 10.94
C ALA A 47 6.56 -10.53 10.07
N GLY A 48 5.36 -10.85 10.53
CA GLY A 48 4.33 -11.49 9.72
C GLY A 48 4.03 -10.71 8.43
N LEU A 49 3.96 -9.38 8.49
CA LEU A 49 3.81 -8.53 7.31
C LEU A 49 5.00 -8.65 6.35
N THR A 50 6.22 -8.75 6.89
CA THR A 50 7.42 -8.98 6.08
C THR A 50 7.33 -10.31 5.35
N VAL A 51 6.95 -11.39 6.05
CA VAL A 51 6.75 -12.71 5.45
C VAL A 51 5.72 -12.64 4.34
N MET A 52 4.56 -12.05 4.59
CA MET A 52 3.51 -11.85 3.58
C MET A 52 4.03 -11.13 2.34
N MET A 53 4.71 -10.00 2.50
CA MET A 53 5.23 -9.20 1.39
C MET A 53 6.30 -9.93 0.58
N LEU A 54 7.21 -10.66 1.24
CA LEU A 54 8.23 -11.47 0.57
C LEU A 54 7.59 -12.60 -0.23
N VAL A 55 6.64 -13.34 0.36
CA VAL A 55 5.92 -14.41 -0.34
C VAL A 55 5.18 -13.87 -1.55
N MET A 56 4.50 -12.72 -1.42
CA MET A 56 3.86 -12.06 -2.57
C MET A 56 4.86 -11.69 -3.66
N ALA A 57 6.03 -11.19 -3.31
CA ALA A 57 7.09 -10.84 -4.26
C ALA A 57 7.62 -12.07 -5.01
N PHE A 58 7.92 -13.16 -4.30
CA PHE A 58 8.44 -14.40 -4.90
C PHE A 58 7.39 -15.13 -5.74
N LEU A 59 6.13 -15.14 -5.32
CA LEU A 59 5.04 -15.77 -6.08
C LEU A 59 4.54 -14.92 -7.25
N GLY A 60 4.86 -13.63 -7.29
CA GLY A 60 4.38 -12.70 -8.33
C GLY A 60 4.54 -13.22 -9.77
N PRO A 61 5.74 -13.71 -10.20
CA PRO A 61 5.93 -14.27 -11.54
C PRO A 61 5.06 -15.51 -11.81
N TRP A 62 4.81 -16.32 -10.79
CA TRP A 62 3.93 -17.50 -10.91
C TRP A 62 2.47 -17.09 -10.99
N THR A 63 2.06 -16.11 -10.18
CA THR A 63 0.72 -15.48 -10.24
C THR A 63 0.44 -14.96 -11.65
N GLY A 64 1.39 -14.26 -12.27
CA GLY A 64 1.25 -13.79 -13.65
C GLY A 64 1.01 -14.92 -14.66
N ARG A 65 1.73 -16.05 -14.53
CA ARG A 65 1.51 -17.24 -15.36
C ARG A 65 0.13 -17.88 -15.12
N MET A 66 -0.30 -17.92 -13.86
CA MET A 66 -1.64 -18.43 -13.51
C MET A 66 -2.76 -17.56 -14.10
N ILE A 67 -2.60 -16.23 -14.03
CA ILE A 67 -3.54 -15.29 -14.66
C ILE A 67 -3.60 -15.52 -16.17
N ALA A 68 -2.44 -15.64 -16.84
CA ALA A 68 -2.39 -15.88 -18.28
C ALA A 68 -3.06 -17.19 -18.70
N ARG A 69 -2.99 -18.24 -17.87
CA ARG A 69 -3.58 -19.57 -18.16
C ARG A 69 -5.05 -19.69 -17.80
N HIS A 70 -5.48 -19.12 -16.67
CA HIS A 70 -6.79 -19.38 -16.08
C HIS A 70 -7.69 -18.13 -16.02
N GLY A 71 -7.14 -16.94 -16.34
CA GLY A 71 -7.79 -15.64 -16.18
C GLY A 71 -7.73 -15.10 -14.75
N ALA A 72 -7.76 -13.79 -14.61
CA ALA A 72 -7.57 -13.13 -13.31
C ALA A 72 -8.66 -13.48 -12.29
N ALA A 73 -9.93 -13.64 -12.72
CA ALA A 73 -11.04 -13.92 -11.81
C ALA A 73 -10.91 -15.25 -11.08
N ARG A 74 -10.43 -16.31 -11.76
CA ARG A 74 -10.20 -17.61 -11.11
C ARG A 74 -9.03 -17.56 -10.13
N VAL A 75 -7.98 -16.82 -10.48
CA VAL A 75 -6.84 -16.60 -9.58
C VAL A 75 -7.28 -15.83 -8.33
N LEU A 76 -8.10 -14.78 -8.50
CA LEU A 76 -8.71 -14.06 -7.37
C LEU A 76 -9.55 -14.97 -6.47
N ALA A 77 -10.36 -15.87 -7.04
CA ALA A 77 -11.16 -16.83 -6.27
C ALA A 77 -10.29 -17.79 -5.45
N MET A 78 -9.21 -18.34 -6.06
CA MET A 78 -8.22 -19.15 -5.34
C MET A 78 -7.56 -18.37 -4.21
N GLY A 79 -7.20 -17.11 -4.47
CA GLY A 79 -6.64 -16.20 -3.48
C GLY A 79 -7.59 -15.94 -2.30
N SER A 80 -8.91 -15.81 -2.53
CA SER A 80 -9.88 -15.65 -1.43
C SER A 80 -9.91 -16.86 -0.50
N VAL A 81 -9.84 -18.06 -1.05
CA VAL A 81 -9.78 -19.30 -0.25
C VAL A 81 -8.50 -19.36 0.57
N LEU A 82 -7.35 -19.03 -0.04
CA LEU A 82 -6.06 -19.00 0.66
C LEU A 82 -6.05 -17.92 1.76
N MET A 83 -6.61 -16.73 1.50
CA MET A 83 -6.70 -15.68 2.52
C MET A 83 -7.58 -16.12 3.69
N ALA A 84 -8.74 -16.72 3.41
CA ALA A 84 -9.59 -17.28 4.46
C ALA A 84 -8.88 -18.36 5.29
N SER A 85 -8.17 -19.28 4.62
CA SER A 85 -7.39 -20.33 5.28
C SER A 85 -6.26 -19.74 6.14
N GLY A 86 -5.56 -18.73 5.62
CA GLY A 86 -4.49 -18.04 6.34
C GLY A 86 -5.00 -17.28 7.57
N LEU A 87 -6.14 -16.57 7.46
CA LEU A 87 -6.78 -15.89 8.58
C LEU A 87 -7.27 -16.88 9.66
N ALA A 88 -7.88 -17.98 9.24
CA ALA A 88 -8.31 -19.05 10.16
C ALA A 88 -7.10 -19.70 10.85
N MET A 89 -6.02 -19.98 10.11
CA MET A 89 -4.78 -20.52 10.68
C MET A 89 -4.13 -19.54 11.66
N LEU A 90 -4.18 -18.23 11.37
CA LEU A 90 -3.70 -17.18 12.24
C LEU A 90 -4.51 -17.13 13.55
N ALA A 91 -5.84 -17.25 13.47
CA ALA A 91 -6.73 -17.33 14.62
C ALA A 91 -6.46 -18.56 15.51
N LEU A 92 -6.03 -19.66 14.90
CA LEU A 92 -5.66 -20.93 15.58
C LEU A 92 -4.21 -20.97 16.05
N SER A 93 -3.41 -19.91 15.80
CA SER A 93 -1.99 -19.94 16.16
C SER A 93 -1.78 -20.00 17.66
N THR A 94 -0.79 -20.80 18.07
CA THR A 94 -0.42 -21.04 19.48
C THR A 94 1.04 -20.71 19.78
N GLY A 95 1.80 -20.26 18.76
CA GLY A 95 3.21 -19.91 18.89
C GLY A 95 3.81 -19.51 17.55
N ILE A 96 5.11 -19.21 17.53
CA ILE A 96 5.80 -18.64 16.38
C ILE A 96 5.71 -19.48 15.10
N VAL A 97 5.73 -20.81 15.21
CA VAL A 97 5.71 -21.70 14.04
C VAL A 97 4.37 -21.63 13.32
N THR A 98 3.26 -21.82 14.06
CA THR A 98 1.90 -21.74 13.51
C THR A 98 1.58 -20.34 13.01
N TYR A 99 2.07 -19.31 13.70
CA TYR A 99 2.00 -17.91 13.30
C TYR A 99 2.70 -17.67 11.96
N ALA A 100 3.95 -18.13 11.80
CA ALA A 100 4.70 -17.98 10.57
C ALA A 100 4.04 -18.72 9.39
N ILE A 101 3.53 -19.95 9.60
CA ILE A 101 2.80 -20.70 8.59
C ILE A 101 1.55 -19.92 8.11
N ALA A 102 0.81 -19.34 9.05
CA ALA A 102 -0.36 -18.51 8.70
C ALA A 102 0.02 -17.33 7.79
N TRP A 103 1.12 -16.63 8.07
CA TRP A 103 1.60 -15.54 7.25
C TRP A 103 2.15 -15.98 5.88
N LEU A 104 2.74 -17.18 5.79
CA LEU A 104 3.10 -17.77 4.49
C LEU A 104 1.86 -18.02 3.63
N ILE A 105 0.79 -18.57 4.22
CA ILE A 105 -0.49 -18.80 3.53
C ILE A 105 -1.13 -17.47 3.14
N LEU A 106 -1.13 -16.46 4.05
CA LEU A 106 -1.63 -15.12 3.76
C LEU A 106 -0.84 -14.44 2.64
N GLY A 107 0.48 -14.65 2.58
CA GLY A 107 1.32 -14.15 1.50
C GLY A 107 0.97 -14.77 0.14
N ALA A 108 0.74 -16.09 0.11
CA ALA A 108 0.27 -16.77 -1.09
C ALA A 108 -1.13 -16.28 -1.50
N GLY A 109 -2.05 -16.18 -0.54
CA GLY A 109 -3.38 -15.61 -0.74
C GLY A 109 -3.34 -14.18 -1.27
N GLY A 110 -2.49 -13.33 -0.68
CA GLY A 110 -2.29 -11.94 -1.10
C GLY A 110 -1.74 -11.82 -2.52
N SER A 111 -0.79 -12.68 -2.91
CA SER A 111 -0.30 -12.74 -4.29
C SER A 111 -1.43 -13.03 -5.29
N PHE A 112 -2.43 -13.81 -4.91
CA PHE A 112 -3.51 -14.23 -5.79
C PHE A 112 -4.79 -13.39 -5.66
N ALA A 113 -5.02 -12.65 -4.56
CA ALA A 113 -6.27 -11.93 -4.33
C ALA A 113 -6.12 -10.41 -4.23
N LEU A 114 -4.90 -9.87 -4.06
CA LEU A 114 -4.71 -8.44 -3.88
C LEU A 114 -4.47 -7.70 -5.21
N THR A 115 -3.75 -6.60 -5.18
CA THR A 115 -3.66 -5.59 -6.23
C THR A 115 -3.39 -6.14 -7.64
N VAL A 116 -2.39 -7.02 -7.81
CA VAL A 116 -1.97 -7.46 -9.16
C VAL A 116 -3.07 -8.23 -9.90
N PRO A 117 -3.68 -9.29 -9.30
CA PRO A 117 -4.80 -9.99 -9.96
C PRO A 117 -6.04 -9.12 -10.11
N ALA A 118 -6.32 -8.19 -9.17
CA ALA A 118 -7.44 -7.28 -9.28
C ALA A 118 -7.29 -6.34 -10.48
N PHE A 119 -6.10 -5.76 -10.68
CA PHE A 119 -5.82 -4.93 -11.84
C PHE A 119 -5.87 -5.74 -13.14
N ALA A 120 -5.34 -6.96 -13.14
CA ALA A 120 -5.46 -7.84 -14.29
C ALA A 120 -6.92 -8.13 -14.64
N ALA A 121 -7.79 -8.36 -13.62
CA ALA A 121 -9.23 -8.56 -13.83
C ALA A 121 -9.93 -7.33 -14.43
N VAL A 122 -9.48 -6.12 -14.07
CA VAL A 122 -9.95 -4.87 -14.68
C VAL A 122 -9.48 -4.78 -16.15
N VAL A 123 -8.18 -5.03 -16.40
CA VAL A 123 -7.62 -4.98 -17.77
C VAL A 123 -8.29 -5.99 -18.71
N GLU A 124 -8.52 -7.22 -18.23
CA GLU A 124 -9.19 -8.27 -19.00
C GLU A 124 -10.60 -7.88 -19.46
N ARG A 125 -11.29 -6.97 -18.72
CA ARG A 125 -12.72 -6.66 -18.94
C ARG A 125 -12.98 -5.25 -19.47
N GLU A 126 -12.11 -4.29 -19.16
CA GLU A 126 -12.29 -2.88 -19.52
C GLU A 126 -11.42 -2.45 -20.73
N GLY A 127 -10.43 -3.26 -21.14
CA GLY A 127 -9.56 -2.96 -22.28
C GLY A 127 -8.96 -1.54 -22.18
N HIS A 128 -9.22 -0.68 -23.18
CA HIS A 128 -8.71 0.70 -23.25
C HIS A 128 -9.17 1.61 -22.10
N ASN A 129 -10.29 1.29 -21.44
CA ASN A 129 -10.77 2.04 -20.27
C ASN A 129 -10.15 1.60 -18.94
N SER A 130 -9.30 0.58 -18.95
CA SER A 130 -8.72 -0.04 -17.75
C SER A 130 -7.97 0.95 -16.86
N ARG A 131 -7.24 1.92 -17.44
CA ARG A 131 -6.48 2.93 -16.69
C ARG A 131 -7.36 3.74 -15.74
N ARG A 132 -8.54 4.21 -16.23
CA ARG A 132 -9.49 4.96 -15.39
C ARG A 132 -10.12 4.07 -14.32
N ALA A 133 -10.47 2.84 -14.67
CA ALA A 133 -11.06 1.87 -13.74
C ALA A 133 -10.06 1.46 -12.64
N ILE A 134 -8.78 1.24 -12.97
CA ILE A 134 -7.70 0.99 -12.02
C ILE A 134 -7.52 2.19 -11.08
N GLY A 135 -7.51 3.41 -11.62
CA GLY A 135 -7.41 4.63 -10.81
C GLY A 135 -8.53 4.74 -9.77
N ILE A 136 -9.77 4.47 -10.17
CA ILE A 136 -10.93 4.44 -9.27
C ILE A 136 -10.77 3.32 -8.22
N LEU A 137 -10.37 2.11 -8.64
CA LEU A 137 -10.15 1.00 -7.73
C LEU A 137 -9.07 1.31 -6.68
N MET A 138 -7.97 1.98 -7.08
CA MET A 138 -6.92 2.41 -6.15
C MET A 138 -7.41 3.42 -5.11
N ILE A 139 -8.35 4.30 -5.48
CA ILE A 139 -8.98 5.24 -4.54
C ILE A 139 -9.75 4.46 -3.47
N PHE A 140 -10.60 3.54 -3.89
CA PHE A 140 -11.40 2.72 -2.95
C PHE A 140 -10.53 1.79 -2.09
N THR A 141 -9.51 1.16 -2.66
CA THR A 141 -8.57 0.34 -1.89
C THR A 141 -7.87 1.15 -0.80
N GLY A 142 -7.64 2.45 -1.03
CA GLY A 142 -7.10 3.35 -0.01
C GLY A 142 -8.00 3.55 1.21
N LEU A 143 -9.29 3.17 1.16
CA LEU A 143 -10.22 3.20 2.30
C LEU A 143 -10.08 1.99 3.24
N SER A 144 -9.21 1.02 2.93
CA SER A 144 -9.14 -0.23 3.71
C SER A 144 -8.94 0.00 5.21
N SER A 145 -8.03 0.89 5.63
CA SER A 145 -7.85 1.20 7.06
C SER A 145 -9.05 1.94 7.64
N ALA A 146 -9.62 2.93 6.91
CA ALA A 146 -10.77 3.69 7.39
C ALA A 146 -12.01 2.83 7.66
N VAL A 147 -12.21 1.78 6.85
CA VAL A 147 -13.33 0.86 6.98
C VAL A 147 -13.00 -0.28 7.94
N CYS A 148 -11.83 -0.91 7.77
CA CYS A 148 -11.55 -2.16 8.48
C CYS A 148 -11.06 -1.95 9.92
N TRP A 149 -10.36 -0.86 10.25
CA TRP A 149 -9.92 -0.65 11.64
C TRP A 149 -11.09 -0.53 12.61
N PRO A 150 -12.13 0.31 12.38
CA PRO A 150 -13.30 0.33 13.25
C PRO A 150 -14.01 -1.03 13.32
N LEU A 151 -14.18 -1.71 12.17
CA LEU A 151 -14.85 -3.01 12.14
C LEU A 151 -14.06 -4.09 12.89
N LEU A 152 -12.73 -4.13 12.73
CA LEU A 152 -11.86 -5.07 13.45
C LEU A 152 -11.86 -4.76 14.95
N THR A 153 -11.83 -3.48 15.35
CA THR A 153 -11.90 -3.10 16.76
C THR A 153 -13.22 -3.57 17.39
N LEU A 154 -14.36 -3.28 16.76
CA LEU A 154 -15.67 -3.73 17.23
C LEU A 154 -15.77 -5.27 17.30
N ALA A 155 -15.27 -5.96 16.28
CA ALA A 155 -15.23 -7.43 16.29
C ALA A 155 -14.29 -7.96 17.39
N GLY A 156 -13.15 -7.28 17.62
CA GLY A 156 -12.20 -7.61 18.67
C GLY A 156 -12.77 -7.44 20.09
N GLU A 157 -13.53 -6.38 20.31
CA GLU A 157 -14.25 -6.13 21.57
C GLU A 157 -15.33 -7.19 21.84
N ALA A 158 -16.04 -7.62 20.78
CA ALA A 158 -17.13 -8.59 20.90
C ALA A 158 -16.64 -10.06 21.03
N PHE A 159 -15.59 -10.44 20.29
CA PHE A 159 -15.20 -11.85 20.12
C PHE A 159 -13.71 -12.12 20.38
N GLY A 160 -12.97 -11.13 20.84
CA GLY A 160 -11.52 -11.17 20.90
C GLY A 160 -10.86 -11.18 19.53
N TRP A 161 -9.52 -11.03 19.47
CA TRP A 161 -8.80 -10.99 18.20
C TRP A 161 -8.92 -12.29 17.38
N ARG A 162 -9.00 -13.44 18.02
CA ARG A 162 -9.21 -14.74 17.35
C ARG A 162 -10.56 -14.81 16.68
N GLY A 163 -11.64 -14.44 17.39
CA GLY A 163 -12.98 -14.41 16.84
C GLY A 163 -13.13 -13.41 15.70
N ALA A 164 -12.50 -12.23 15.81
CA ALA A 164 -12.46 -11.23 14.75
C ALA A 164 -11.76 -11.76 13.48
N LEU A 165 -10.67 -12.54 13.62
CA LEU A 165 -10.00 -13.17 12.47
C LEU A 165 -10.84 -14.29 11.85
N PHE A 166 -11.58 -15.07 12.63
CA PHE A 166 -12.55 -16.03 12.07
C PHE A 166 -13.67 -15.33 11.32
N ALA A 167 -14.19 -14.22 11.84
CA ALA A 167 -15.18 -13.40 11.12
C ALA A 167 -14.61 -12.84 9.82
N ALA A 168 -13.35 -12.38 9.82
CA ALA A 168 -12.65 -11.92 8.63
C ALA A 168 -12.45 -13.08 7.61
N ALA A 169 -12.09 -14.28 8.07
CA ALA A 169 -11.98 -15.47 7.22
C ALA A 169 -13.33 -15.82 6.58
N ALA A 170 -14.41 -15.80 7.36
CA ALA A 170 -15.76 -16.00 6.85
C ALA A 170 -16.15 -14.94 5.81
N ALA A 171 -15.81 -13.67 6.04
CA ALA A 171 -16.06 -12.59 5.09
C ALA A 171 -15.32 -12.80 3.76
N GLN A 172 -14.08 -13.33 3.77
CA GLN A 172 -13.38 -13.71 2.53
C GLN A 172 -14.15 -14.78 1.74
N LEU A 173 -14.78 -15.75 2.40
CA LEU A 173 -15.54 -16.82 1.74
C LEU A 173 -16.95 -16.38 1.33
N VAL A 174 -17.61 -15.54 2.13
CA VAL A 174 -19.01 -15.16 1.91
C VAL A 174 -19.14 -13.91 1.02
N LEU A 175 -18.17 -13.01 1.04
CA LEU A 175 -18.19 -11.78 0.24
C LEU A 175 -17.20 -11.83 -0.92
N ALA A 176 -15.90 -11.99 -0.65
CA ALA A 176 -14.87 -11.88 -1.69
C ALA A 176 -14.94 -13.05 -2.69
N LEU A 177 -15.07 -14.29 -2.23
CA LEU A 177 -15.11 -15.47 -3.10
C LEU A 177 -16.30 -15.44 -4.08
N PRO A 178 -17.56 -15.18 -3.67
CA PRO A 178 -18.68 -15.07 -4.61
C PRO A 178 -18.50 -13.92 -5.62
N ILE A 179 -17.95 -12.77 -5.19
CA ILE A 179 -17.59 -11.68 -6.10
C ILE A 179 -16.63 -12.20 -7.18
N HIS A 180 -15.54 -12.84 -6.80
CA HIS A 180 -14.52 -13.33 -7.73
C HIS A 180 -15.05 -14.45 -8.64
N LEU A 181 -15.89 -15.34 -8.13
CA LEU A 181 -16.55 -16.38 -8.92
C LEU A 181 -17.56 -15.79 -9.92
N SER A 182 -18.31 -14.76 -9.53
CA SER A 182 -19.22 -14.06 -10.45
C SER A 182 -18.47 -13.40 -11.61
N LEU A 183 -17.32 -12.80 -11.31
CA LEU A 183 -16.43 -12.22 -12.32
C LEU A 183 -15.92 -13.26 -13.32
N SER A 184 -15.72 -14.50 -12.92
CA SER A 184 -15.25 -15.56 -13.82
C SER A 184 -16.25 -15.93 -14.93
N ARG A 185 -17.51 -15.54 -14.77
CA ARG A 185 -18.60 -15.78 -15.75
C ARG A 185 -18.75 -14.66 -16.77
N ILE A 186 -18.00 -13.55 -16.60
CA ILE A 186 -18.04 -12.39 -17.49
C ILE A 186 -17.04 -12.59 -18.62
N ALA A 187 -17.47 -12.31 -19.86
CA ALA A 187 -16.61 -12.43 -21.03
C ALA A 187 -15.37 -11.51 -20.90
N ILE A 188 -14.23 -12.02 -21.35
CA ILE A 188 -12.98 -11.28 -21.42
C ILE A 188 -12.97 -10.50 -22.73
N THR A 189 -12.91 -9.17 -22.65
CA THR A 189 -12.77 -8.31 -23.82
C THR A 189 -11.27 -8.06 -24.03
N ARG A 190 -10.62 -8.87 -24.88
CA ARG A 190 -9.21 -8.66 -25.23
C ARG A 190 -9.07 -7.58 -26.30
N SER A 191 -8.35 -6.52 -26.00
CA SER A 191 -7.61 -5.73 -26.98
C SER A 191 -6.18 -5.54 -26.45
N ALA A 192 -5.24 -6.26 -27.03
CA ALA A 192 -3.80 -6.18 -26.69
C ALA A 192 -3.12 -4.96 -27.33
N GLU A 193 -3.78 -4.24 -28.22
CA GLU A 193 -3.21 -3.15 -29.02
C GLU A 193 -3.29 -1.78 -28.37
N ASP A 194 -4.13 -1.57 -27.34
CA ASP A 194 -4.40 -0.25 -26.79
C ASP A 194 -3.46 0.21 -25.65
N LEU A 195 -2.50 -0.60 -25.26
CA LEU A 195 -1.53 -0.21 -24.23
C LEU A 195 -0.35 0.64 -24.73
N ALA A 196 -0.27 0.86 -26.03
CA ALA A 196 0.85 1.58 -26.68
C ALA A 196 0.57 3.08 -26.96
N ALA A 197 -0.65 3.58 -26.87
CA ALA A 197 -1.06 4.83 -27.49
C ALA A 197 -0.90 6.10 -26.65
N ASP A 198 -0.44 6.07 -25.40
CA ASP A 198 -0.33 7.27 -24.53
C ASP A 198 1.12 7.57 -24.09
N ALA A 199 2.09 7.31 -24.94
CA ALA A 199 3.50 7.60 -24.67
C ALA A 199 3.81 9.09 -24.97
N ARG A 200 3.99 9.90 -23.91
CA ARG A 200 4.69 11.17 -24.02
C ARG A 200 6.11 10.94 -24.52
N GLU A 201 6.63 11.82 -25.40
CA GLU A 201 8.02 11.77 -25.81
C GLU A 201 8.97 11.80 -24.60
N PRO A 202 9.96 10.91 -24.56
CA PRO A 202 10.84 10.77 -23.41
C PRO A 202 11.90 11.86 -23.41
N LEU A 203 12.37 12.15 -22.18
CA LEU A 203 13.57 12.91 -21.92
C LEU A 203 14.81 12.31 -22.60
N GLU A 204 15.48 13.06 -23.46
CA GLU A 204 16.81 12.69 -23.94
C GLU A 204 17.88 12.96 -22.86
N LEU A 205 18.06 12.00 -21.97
CA LEU A 205 19.10 12.05 -20.95
C LEU A 205 20.37 11.34 -21.40
N SER A 206 21.54 11.93 -21.13
CA SER A 206 22.80 11.22 -21.26
C SER A 206 22.81 9.97 -20.37
N ARG A 207 23.57 8.94 -20.73
CA ARG A 207 23.65 7.67 -19.96
C ARG A 207 23.94 7.91 -18.46
N ARG A 208 24.82 8.86 -18.14
CA ARG A 208 25.16 9.22 -16.77
C ARG A 208 23.98 9.86 -16.02
N MET A 209 23.28 10.79 -16.67
CA MET A 209 22.10 11.47 -16.08
C MET A 209 20.95 10.50 -15.92
N ALA A 210 20.71 9.59 -16.87
CA ALA A 210 19.69 8.55 -16.75
C ALA A 210 19.96 7.58 -15.57
N THR A 211 21.24 7.23 -15.33
CA THR A 211 21.63 6.41 -14.17
C THR A 211 21.41 7.17 -12.85
N LEU A 212 21.80 8.45 -12.78
CA LEU A 212 21.56 9.27 -11.60
C LEU A 212 20.06 9.45 -11.32
N ALA A 213 19.26 9.71 -12.36
CA ALA A 213 17.80 9.80 -12.22
C ALA A 213 17.22 8.49 -11.68
N PHE A 214 17.66 7.34 -12.21
CA PHE A 214 17.23 6.03 -11.71
C PHE A 214 17.57 5.84 -10.23
N LEU A 215 18.80 6.17 -9.79
CA LEU A 215 19.23 6.05 -8.39
C LEU A 215 18.43 6.97 -7.48
N MET A 216 18.18 8.22 -7.90
CA MET A 216 17.40 9.18 -7.11
C MET A 216 15.93 8.76 -7.00
N ILE A 217 15.33 8.22 -8.09
CA ILE A 217 13.98 7.66 -8.04
C ILE A 217 13.95 6.44 -7.11
N ALA A 218 14.89 5.51 -7.25
CA ALA A 218 14.95 4.32 -6.40
C ALA A 218 15.09 4.70 -4.92
N LEU A 219 15.99 5.63 -4.60
CA LEU A 219 16.22 6.11 -3.24
C LEU A 219 14.96 6.77 -2.67
N SER A 220 14.41 7.78 -3.35
CA SER A 220 13.25 8.53 -2.85
C SER A 220 12.03 7.65 -2.65
N THR A 221 11.74 6.75 -3.61
CA THR A 221 10.56 5.88 -3.53
C THR A 221 10.73 4.77 -2.50
N SER A 222 11.95 4.25 -2.30
CA SER A 222 12.22 3.26 -1.24
C SER A 222 12.15 3.89 0.16
N LEU A 223 12.67 5.11 0.33
CA LEU A 223 12.58 5.84 1.61
C LEU A 223 11.14 6.23 1.94
N ALA A 224 10.36 6.68 0.93
CA ALA A 224 8.92 6.89 1.11
C ALA A 224 8.20 5.59 1.53
N SER A 225 8.59 4.46 0.97
CA SER A 225 8.06 3.15 1.32
C SER A 225 8.43 2.76 2.75
N LEU A 226 9.71 2.89 3.16
CA LEU A 226 10.15 2.62 4.54
C LEU A 226 9.33 3.44 5.55
N MET A 227 9.11 4.73 5.26
CA MET A 227 8.32 5.57 6.14
C MET A 227 6.84 5.16 6.15
N THR A 228 6.21 5.05 4.98
CA THR A 228 4.75 4.83 4.92
C THR A 228 4.36 3.43 5.35
N PHE A 229 5.09 2.39 4.96
CA PHE A 229 4.84 1.01 5.36
C PHE A 229 5.32 0.70 6.79
N GLY A 230 6.32 1.43 7.28
CA GLY A 230 6.79 1.29 8.67
C GLY A 230 5.86 1.94 9.68
N LEU A 231 5.42 3.18 9.42
CA LEU A 231 4.55 3.91 10.35
C LEU A 231 3.10 3.43 10.30
N SER A 232 2.58 2.98 9.15
CA SER A 232 1.16 2.62 9.02
C SER A 232 0.70 1.56 10.02
N PRO A 233 1.38 0.42 10.20
CA PRO A 233 0.99 -0.58 11.19
C PRO A 233 1.16 -0.12 12.65
N GLN A 234 2.02 0.86 12.89
CA GLN A 234 2.28 1.41 14.22
C GLN A 234 1.46 2.67 14.53
N LEU A 235 0.66 3.16 13.56
CA LEU A 235 0.07 4.49 13.64
C LEU A 235 -0.83 4.69 14.85
N LEU A 236 -1.68 3.71 15.19
CA LEU A 236 -2.55 3.79 16.38
C LEU A 236 -1.71 3.92 17.65
N HIS A 237 -0.70 3.06 17.77
CA HIS A 237 0.20 3.07 18.92
C HIS A 237 1.02 4.37 19.02
N ILE A 238 1.50 4.91 17.89
CA ILE A 238 2.19 6.20 17.85
C ILE A 238 1.27 7.33 18.34
N LEU A 239 0.01 7.35 17.90
CA LEU A 239 -0.95 8.36 18.32
C LEU A 239 -1.25 8.25 19.82
N GLU A 240 -1.39 7.05 20.37
CA GLU A 240 -1.58 6.80 21.80
C GLU A 240 -0.38 7.24 22.63
N LEU A 241 0.84 6.87 22.22
CA LEU A 241 2.08 7.33 22.87
C LEU A 241 2.25 8.85 22.79
N SER A 242 1.66 9.50 21.79
CA SER A 242 1.67 10.95 21.61
C SER A 242 0.53 11.66 22.35
N GLY A 243 -0.25 10.95 23.18
CA GLY A 243 -1.28 11.52 24.05
C GLY A 243 -2.73 11.37 23.57
N ALA A 244 -2.98 10.63 22.48
CA ALA A 244 -4.35 10.31 22.07
C ALA A 244 -4.97 9.24 22.97
N THR A 245 -6.27 9.40 23.28
CA THR A 245 -7.04 8.26 23.80
C THR A 245 -7.18 7.17 22.72
N PRO A 246 -7.41 5.89 23.06
CA PRO A 246 -7.59 4.82 22.07
C PRO A 246 -8.69 5.14 21.04
N ALA A 247 -9.80 5.73 21.48
CA ALA A 247 -10.89 6.16 20.62
C ALA A 247 -10.44 7.26 19.63
N LEU A 248 -9.70 8.26 20.10
CA LEU A 248 -9.19 9.34 19.25
C LEU A 248 -8.14 8.79 18.27
N ALA A 249 -7.24 7.91 18.71
CA ALA A 249 -6.25 7.27 17.86
C ALA A 249 -6.90 6.50 16.70
N LEU A 250 -7.95 5.72 16.99
CA LEU A 250 -8.72 4.99 15.99
C LEU A 250 -9.41 5.94 14.99
N GLN A 251 -10.02 7.02 15.45
CA GLN A 251 -10.66 8.03 14.60
C GLN A 251 -9.64 8.71 13.69
N LEU A 252 -8.53 9.19 14.24
CA LEU A 252 -7.47 9.85 13.49
C LEU A 252 -6.79 8.90 12.51
N GLY A 253 -6.50 7.67 12.93
CA GLY A 253 -5.92 6.65 12.08
C GLY A 253 -6.81 6.30 10.87
N SER A 254 -8.14 6.19 11.10
CA SER A 254 -9.11 6.00 10.02
C SER A 254 -9.19 7.23 9.10
N LEU A 255 -9.15 8.43 9.66
CA LEU A 255 -9.20 9.69 8.92
C LEU A 255 -7.97 9.90 8.03
N ARG A 256 -6.80 9.35 8.41
CA ARG A 256 -5.59 9.32 7.55
C ARG A 256 -5.87 8.79 6.15
N ALA A 257 -6.66 7.72 6.05
CA ALA A 257 -6.99 7.13 4.75
C ALA A 257 -7.82 8.10 3.88
N VAL A 258 -8.76 8.81 4.51
CA VAL A 258 -9.58 9.84 3.84
C VAL A 258 -8.69 10.96 3.31
N PHE A 259 -7.75 11.47 4.10
CA PHE A 259 -6.78 12.46 3.66
C PHE A 259 -5.90 11.95 2.51
N GLY A 260 -5.46 10.70 2.55
CA GLY A 260 -4.70 10.09 1.45
C GLY A 260 -5.48 10.00 0.14
N ILE A 261 -6.78 9.74 0.20
CA ILE A 261 -7.67 9.74 -0.96
C ILE A 261 -7.91 11.16 -1.47
N ALA A 262 -8.19 12.10 -0.58
CA ALA A 262 -8.38 13.50 -0.94
C ALA A 262 -7.14 14.06 -1.66
N ALA A 263 -5.94 13.70 -1.22
CA ALA A 263 -4.70 14.07 -1.86
C ALA A 263 -4.58 13.55 -3.30
N ARG A 264 -4.96 12.29 -3.54
CA ARG A 264 -4.97 11.71 -4.90
C ARG A 264 -6.03 12.35 -5.79
N ALA A 265 -7.22 12.61 -5.25
CA ALA A 265 -8.27 13.30 -5.97
C ALA A 265 -7.85 14.73 -6.33
N PHE A 266 -7.19 15.44 -5.41
CA PHE A 266 -6.67 16.78 -5.64
C PHE A 266 -5.61 16.82 -6.75
N ASP A 267 -4.65 15.88 -6.76
CA ASP A 267 -3.66 15.78 -7.85
C ASP A 267 -4.32 15.49 -9.21
N LEU A 268 -5.35 14.64 -9.24
CA LEU A 268 -6.14 14.40 -10.46
C LEU A 268 -6.83 15.67 -10.99
N VAL A 269 -7.33 16.53 -10.09
CA VAL A 269 -7.96 17.82 -10.45
C VAL A 269 -6.91 18.80 -10.96
N LEU A 270 -5.72 18.86 -10.37
CA LEU A 270 -4.59 19.66 -10.84
C LEU A 270 -4.15 19.25 -12.26
N GLY A 271 -4.29 17.97 -12.59
CA GLY A 271 -4.09 17.41 -13.92
C GLY A 271 -2.75 17.80 -14.54
N LYS A 272 -2.78 18.51 -15.71
CA LYS A 272 -1.57 18.93 -16.44
C LYS A 272 -0.73 20.00 -15.72
N ARG A 273 -1.26 20.67 -14.68
CA ARG A 273 -0.55 21.68 -13.89
C ARG A 273 0.39 21.08 -12.86
N SER A 274 0.22 19.78 -12.54
CA SER A 274 1.08 19.03 -11.63
C SER A 274 2.12 18.23 -12.43
N SER A 275 3.40 18.37 -12.05
CA SER A 275 4.47 17.50 -12.58
C SER A 275 4.79 16.39 -11.58
N PRO A 276 5.23 15.20 -12.03
CA PRO A 276 5.63 14.11 -11.12
C PRO A 276 6.69 14.51 -10.09
N VAL A 277 7.57 15.44 -10.45
CA VAL A 277 8.62 15.96 -9.58
C VAL A 277 8.02 16.88 -8.50
N THR A 278 7.14 17.81 -8.89
CA THR A 278 6.47 18.71 -7.92
C THR A 278 5.56 17.93 -6.99
N THR A 279 4.83 16.95 -7.51
CA THR A 279 4.00 16.02 -6.72
C THR A 279 4.88 15.28 -5.69
N GLY A 280 6.01 14.74 -6.12
CA GLY A 280 6.95 14.05 -5.23
C GLY A 280 7.54 14.95 -4.15
N LEU A 281 7.96 16.19 -4.50
CA LEU A 281 8.46 17.17 -3.55
C LEU A 281 7.41 17.54 -2.50
N ALA A 282 6.19 17.84 -2.94
CA ALA A 282 5.09 18.17 -2.03
C ALA A 282 4.78 17.01 -1.07
N GLY A 283 4.71 15.78 -1.58
CA GLY A 283 4.47 14.60 -0.75
C GLY A 283 5.56 14.37 0.30
N MET A 284 6.84 14.44 -0.09
CA MET A 284 7.96 14.29 0.85
C MET A 284 8.06 15.45 1.84
N ALA A 285 7.78 16.68 1.44
CA ALA A 285 7.71 17.82 2.36
C ALA A 285 6.62 17.64 3.41
N MET A 286 5.42 17.19 3.00
CA MET A 286 4.33 16.91 3.93
C MET A 286 4.67 15.75 4.89
N LEU A 287 5.31 14.69 4.41
CA LEU A 287 5.76 13.58 5.25
C LEU A 287 6.82 14.05 6.26
N THR A 288 7.82 14.83 5.83
CA THR A 288 8.83 15.41 6.74
C THR A 288 8.15 16.34 7.76
N GLY A 289 7.30 17.25 7.29
CA GLY A 289 6.60 18.19 8.16
C GLY A 289 5.69 17.50 9.17
N SER A 290 5.04 16.39 8.79
CA SER A 290 4.18 15.63 9.71
C SER A 290 4.97 15.06 10.90
N THR A 291 6.12 14.41 10.64
CA THR A 291 6.95 13.83 11.70
C THR A 291 7.59 14.89 12.59
N LEU A 292 8.10 15.98 12.00
CA LEU A 292 8.63 17.09 12.76
C LEU A 292 7.55 17.74 13.63
N LEU A 293 6.34 17.95 13.08
CA LEU A 293 5.23 18.47 13.85
C LEU A 293 4.95 17.61 15.08
N LEU A 294 4.94 16.29 14.94
CA LEU A 294 4.65 15.39 16.06
C LEU A 294 5.78 15.39 17.10
N ILE A 295 7.06 15.44 16.67
CA ILE A 295 8.22 15.53 17.57
C ILE A 295 8.16 16.80 18.44
N PHE A 296 7.78 17.94 17.86
CA PHE A 296 7.77 19.23 18.56
C PHE A 296 6.39 19.61 19.13
N SER A 297 5.37 18.72 18.99
CA SER A 297 4.04 19.00 19.49
C SER A 297 3.89 18.60 20.94
N SER A 298 2.92 19.25 21.63
CA SER A 298 2.51 18.92 22.99
C SER A 298 1.46 17.79 23.07
N GLY A 299 1.21 17.05 21.99
CA GLY A 299 0.22 15.96 21.97
C GLY A 299 -1.24 16.42 22.07
N THR A 300 -1.54 17.67 21.72
CA THR A 300 -2.92 18.16 21.72
C THR A 300 -3.73 17.52 20.58
N PRO A 301 -5.07 17.38 20.72
CA PRO A 301 -5.92 16.83 19.65
C PRO A 301 -5.76 17.54 18.31
N SER A 302 -5.54 18.85 18.31
CA SER A 302 -5.30 19.64 17.09
C SER A 302 -3.96 19.30 16.42
N SER A 303 -2.87 19.12 17.18
CA SER A 303 -1.57 18.72 16.64
C SER A 303 -1.60 17.30 16.09
N LEU A 304 -2.29 16.38 16.76
CA LEU A 304 -2.49 15.00 16.30
C LEU A 304 -3.31 14.94 15.01
N LEU A 305 -4.37 15.77 14.90
CA LEU A 305 -5.15 15.90 13.67
C LEU A 305 -4.30 16.46 12.52
N MET A 306 -3.50 17.51 12.78
CA MET A 306 -2.63 18.10 11.77
C MET A 306 -1.54 17.12 11.31
N PHE A 307 -0.93 16.36 12.24
CA PHE A 307 -0.02 15.25 11.91
C PHE A 307 -0.71 14.25 10.98
N THR A 308 -1.90 13.78 11.36
CA THR A 308 -2.67 12.80 10.60
C THR A 308 -3.03 13.31 9.21
N ALA A 309 -3.42 14.57 9.09
CA ALA A 309 -3.71 15.21 7.82
C ALA A 309 -2.46 15.28 6.93
N LEU A 310 -1.36 15.84 7.42
CA LEU A 310 -0.10 15.96 6.67
C LEU A 310 0.45 14.58 6.28
N TYR A 311 0.43 13.62 7.19
CA TYR A 311 0.88 12.24 6.91
C TYR A 311 -0.02 11.55 5.89
N GLY A 312 -1.34 11.70 6.01
CA GLY A 312 -2.31 11.16 5.07
C GLY A 312 -2.16 11.74 3.66
N PHE A 313 -2.15 13.08 3.55
CA PHE A 313 -1.92 13.78 2.28
C PHE A 313 -0.56 13.42 1.70
N GLY A 314 0.53 13.49 2.47
CA GLY A 314 1.87 13.17 2.05
C GLY A 314 1.99 11.73 1.51
N SER A 315 1.43 10.74 2.22
CA SER A 315 1.42 9.34 1.79
C SER A 315 0.61 9.11 0.51
N GLY A 316 -0.54 9.80 0.38
CA GLY A 316 -1.37 9.76 -0.82
C GLY A 316 -0.63 10.29 -2.06
N VAL A 317 -0.03 11.47 -1.93
CA VAL A 317 0.73 12.15 -3.00
C VAL A 317 1.98 11.37 -3.39
N THR A 318 2.75 10.84 -2.42
CA THR A 318 3.96 10.04 -2.71
C THR A 318 3.65 8.72 -3.43
N THR A 319 2.47 8.14 -3.19
CA THR A 319 2.02 6.95 -3.92
C THR A 319 1.84 7.26 -5.42
N LEU A 320 1.29 8.43 -5.77
CA LEU A 320 1.17 8.88 -7.17
C LEU A 320 2.54 9.20 -7.77
N ALA A 321 3.38 9.93 -7.04
CA ALA A 321 4.73 10.26 -7.48
C ALA A 321 5.54 8.99 -7.80
N ARG A 322 5.45 7.95 -6.96
CA ARG A 322 6.10 6.65 -7.20
C ARG A 322 5.72 6.02 -8.54
N ALA A 323 4.46 6.13 -8.94
CA ALA A 323 3.97 5.58 -10.20
C ALA A 323 4.36 6.44 -11.40
N THR A 324 4.46 7.75 -11.24
CA THR A 324 4.59 8.71 -12.33
C THR A 324 6.02 9.22 -12.55
N LEU A 325 6.88 9.25 -11.53
CA LEU A 325 8.29 9.66 -11.67
C LEU A 325 9.05 8.86 -12.76
N PRO A 326 8.94 7.51 -12.83
CA PRO A 326 9.61 6.78 -13.89
C PRO A 326 9.15 7.16 -15.29
N LEU A 327 7.85 7.53 -15.44
CA LEU A 327 7.28 7.97 -16.73
C LEU A 327 7.82 9.32 -17.17
N ALA A 328 8.23 10.17 -16.21
CA ALA A 328 8.80 11.48 -16.53
C ALA A 328 10.27 11.41 -17.02
N PHE A 329 11.01 10.36 -16.62
CA PHE A 329 12.46 10.26 -16.88
C PHE A 329 12.85 9.15 -17.86
N PHE A 330 11.97 8.19 -18.17
CA PHE A 330 12.29 7.07 -19.05
C PHE A 330 11.27 6.94 -20.18
N SER A 331 11.77 6.62 -21.39
CA SER A 331 10.93 6.35 -22.55
C SER A 331 9.97 5.17 -22.30
N ALA A 332 8.83 5.16 -22.99
CA ALA A 332 7.86 4.07 -22.90
C ALA A 332 8.48 2.68 -23.13
N SER A 333 9.43 2.56 -24.07
CA SER A 333 10.17 1.33 -24.36
C SER A 333 11.10 0.89 -23.21
N ARG A 334 11.63 1.84 -22.42
CA ARG A 334 12.50 1.58 -21.26
C ARG A 334 11.73 1.52 -19.94
N PHE A 335 10.53 2.10 -19.90
CA PHE A 335 9.72 2.22 -18.70
C PHE A 335 9.45 0.89 -18.01
N ALA A 336 8.97 -0.12 -18.73
CA ALA A 336 8.66 -1.44 -18.16
C ALA A 336 9.89 -2.07 -17.49
N ARG A 337 11.06 -2.01 -18.17
CA ARG A 337 12.31 -2.53 -17.64
C ARG A 337 12.82 -1.76 -16.43
N GLN A 338 12.72 -0.44 -16.44
CA GLN A 338 13.18 0.40 -15.33
C GLN A 338 12.23 0.29 -14.13
N SER A 339 10.92 0.26 -14.35
CA SER A 339 9.92 0.03 -13.30
C SER A 339 10.10 -1.32 -12.61
N ALA A 340 10.37 -2.38 -13.37
CA ALA A 340 10.68 -3.69 -12.80
C ALA A 340 11.95 -3.67 -11.93
N ARG A 341 12.99 -2.92 -12.34
CA ARG A 341 14.23 -2.75 -11.54
C ARG A 341 13.99 -1.90 -10.28
N LEU A 342 13.13 -0.88 -10.36
CA LEU A 342 12.74 -0.05 -9.21
C LEU A 342 11.87 -0.82 -8.22
N ALA A 343 11.12 -1.81 -8.66
CA ALA A 343 10.27 -2.62 -7.78
C ALA A 343 11.08 -3.40 -6.73
N LEU A 344 12.30 -3.83 -7.06
CA LEU A 344 13.13 -4.60 -6.12
C LEU A 344 13.47 -3.82 -4.84
N PRO A 345 14.14 -2.65 -4.89
CA PRO A 345 14.45 -1.89 -3.67
C PRO A 345 13.19 -1.43 -2.93
N GLN A 346 12.11 -1.11 -3.65
CA GLN A 346 10.83 -0.75 -3.05
C GLN A 346 10.20 -1.91 -2.27
N ASN A 347 10.18 -3.12 -2.85
CA ASN A 347 9.61 -4.29 -2.20
C ASN A 347 10.44 -4.72 -0.98
N LEU A 348 11.77 -4.61 -1.04
CA LEU A 348 12.63 -4.83 0.11
C LEU A 348 12.34 -3.80 1.22
N ALA A 349 12.20 -2.52 0.86
CA ALA A 349 11.82 -1.47 1.80
C ALA A 349 10.45 -1.75 2.43
N ASN A 350 9.44 -2.09 1.63
CA ASN A 350 8.10 -2.44 2.13
C ASN A 350 8.14 -3.63 3.10
N ALA A 351 8.93 -4.66 2.78
CA ALA A 351 9.02 -5.87 3.58
C ALA A 351 9.73 -5.64 4.93
N THR A 352 10.77 -4.82 4.95
CA THR A 352 11.58 -4.57 6.16
C THR A 352 11.01 -3.45 7.04
N ALA A 353 10.24 -2.54 6.47
CA ALA A 353 9.76 -1.33 7.14
C ALA A 353 8.97 -1.59 8.45
N PRO A 354 8.00 -2.54 8.51
CA PRO A 354 7.24 -2.77 9.74
C PRO A 354 8.12 -3.26 10.89
N VAL A 355 9.01 -4.22 10.62
CA VAL A 355 9.93 -4.77 11.63
C VAL A 355 10.90 -3.71 12.12
N LEU A 356 11.52 -2.97 11.20
CA LEU A 356 12.46 -1.91 11.52
C LEU A 356 11.80 -0.85 12.40
N MET A 357 10.62 -0.37 12.03
CA MET A 357 9.95 0.70 12.76
C MET A 357 9.48 0.23 14.14
N THR A 358 8.92 -0.99 14.23
CA THR A 358 8.56 -1.60 15.52
C THR A 358 9.78 -1.72 16.43
N ALA A 359 10.88 -2.27 15.94
CA ALA A 359 12.09 -2.44 16.73
C ALA A 359 12.66 -1.11 17.25
N VAL A 360 12.64 -0.05 16.42
CA VAL A 360 13.13 1.26 16.83
C VAL A 360 12.20 1.89 17.88
N ILE A 361 10.89 1.85 17.67
CA ILE A 361 9.92 2.43 18.62
C ILE A 361 9.98 1.70 19.97
N ASP A 362 9.99 0.38 19.96
CA ASP A 362 9.93 -0.41 21.19
C ASP A 362 11.25 -0.37 21.99
N ARG A 363 12.41 -0.23 21.32
CA ARG A 363 13.73 -0.25 21.99
C ARG A 363 14.31 1.12 22.27
N ALA A 364 14.05 2.09 21.40
CA ALA A 364 14.65 3.44 21.49
C ALA A 364 13.59 4.55 21.72
N GLY A 365 12.31 4.18 21.80
CA GLY A 365 11.22 5.10 22.05
C GLY A 365 10.63 5.72 20.78
N ILE A 366 9.48 6.37 20.97
CA ILE A 366 8.72 7.01 19.89
C ILE A 366 9.53 8.11 19.17
N ASP A 367 10.26 8.92 19.93
CA ASP A 367 11.04 10.02 19.36
C ASP A 367 12.11 9.51 18.38
N ALA A 368 12.80 8.42 18.71
CA ALA A 368 13.75 7.77 17.80
C ALA A 368 13.06 7.26 16.52
N GLY A 369 11.86 6.68 16.63
CA GLY A 369 11.06 6.25 15.49
C GLY A 369 10.64 7.42 14.59
N LEU A 370 10.19 8.51 15.18
CA LEU A 370 9.80 9.73 14.46
C LEU A 370 10.99 10.43 13.80
N VAL A 371 12.13 10.51 14.50
CA VAL A 371 13.38 11.06 13.93
C VAL A 371 13.84 10.23 12.75
N LEU A 372 13.83 8.89 12.86
CA LEU A 372 14.18 8.00 11.75
C LEU A 372 13.25 8.21 10.55
N ALA A 373 11.93 8.31 10.79
CA ALA A 373 10.96 8.60 9.75
C ALA A 373 11.18 9.99 9.10
N ALA A 374 11.49 11.00 9.89
CA ALA A 374 11.84 12.34 9.40
C ALA A 374 13.10 12.33 8.53
N LEU A 375 14.14 11.56 8.93
CA LEU A 375 15.36 11.38 8.14
C LEU A 375 15.07 10.68 6.81
N PHE A 376 14.23 9.65 6.79
CA PHE A 376 13.81 9.00 5.54
C PHE A 376 13.09 9.97 4.62
N ALA A 377 12.13 10.73 5.14
CA ALA A 377 11.38 11.70 4.35
C ALA A 377 12.25 12.86 3.84
N ALA A 378 13.11 13.44 4.70
CA ALA A 378 14.01 14.52 4.32
C ALA A 378 15.05 14.09 3.27
N THR A 379 15.62 12.89 3.43
CA THR A 379 16.57 12.33 2.45
C THR A 379 15.85 12.04 1.11
N GLY A 380 14.62 11.51 1.17
CA GLY A 380 13.80 11.31 -0.01
C GLY A 380 13.42 12.62 -0.71
N PHE A 381 13.14 13.68 0.06
CA PHE A 381 12.91 15.02 -0.45
C PHE A 381 14.16 15.55 -1.19
N ALA A 382 15.34 15.45 -0.57
CA ALA A 382 16.60 15.85 -1.19
C ALA A 382 16.88 15.07 -2.50
N ALA A 383 16.56 13.79 -2.54
CA ALA A 383 16.70 12.98 -3.75
C ALA A 383 15.77 13.45 -4.88
N ILE A 384 14.51 13.83 -4.58
CA ILE A 384 13.61 14.40 -5.58
C ILE A 384 14.05 15.82 -5.98
N LEU A 385 14.59 16.59 -5.08
CA LEU A 385 15.15 17.90 -5.41
C LEU A 385 16.33 17.77 -6.39
N ALA A 386 17.19 16.77 -6.21
CA ALA A 386 18.24 16.44 -7.17
C ALA A 386 17.66 16.04 -8.55
N LEU A 387 16.53 15.31 -8.58
CA LEU A 387 15.80 15.02 -9.83
C LEU A 387 15.30 16.29 -10.51
N ALA A 388 14.80 17.27 -9.77
CA ALA A 388 14.37 18.55 -10.31
C ALA A 388 15.55 19.30 -11.00
N VAL A 389 16.74 19.23 -10.40
CA VAL A 389 17.97 19.81 -11.00
C VAL A 389 18.37 19.06 -12.28
N ILE A 390 18.30 17.72 -12.27
CA ILE A 390 18.59 16.89 -13.46
C ILE A 390 17.61 17.23 -14.59
N ALA A 391 16.31 17.35 -14.28
CA ALA A 391 15.29 17.69 -15.26
C ALA A 391 15.54 19.07 -15.91
N LYS A 392 15.91 20.08 -15.12
CA LYS A 392 16.25 21.41 -15.64
C LYS A 392 17.50 21.41 -16.54
N ARG A 393 18.54 20.63 -16.16
CA ARG A 393 19.79 20.55 -16.94
C ARG A 393 19.63 19.74 -18.25
N GLY A 394 18.67 18.82 -18.29
CA GLY A 394 18.38 18.01 -19.47
C GLY A 394 17.58 18.72 -20.57
N GLN A 395 17.37 20.04 -20.49
CA GLN A 395 16.55 20.84 -21.43
C GLN A 395 15.14 20.30 -21.62
N VAL A 396 14.54 19.82 -20.57
CA VAL A 396 13.20 19.26 -20.61
C VAL A 396 12.21 20.33 -20.23
N LYS A 397 11.30 20.64 -21.14
CA LYS A 397 10.05 21.34 -20.81
C LYS A 397 9.21 20.38 -19.96
N VAL A 398 9.21 20.62 -18.65
CA VAL A 398 8.38 19.94 -17.66
C VAL A 398 6.96 20.49 -17.71
#